data_094765075d9b746abb3014a62b17c6e9
#
_entry.id   094765075d9b746abb3014a62b17c6e9
#
_cell.length_a   1.000
_cell.length_b   1.000
_cell.length_c   1.000
_cell.angle_alpha   90.00
_cell.angle_beta   90.00
_cell.angle_gamma   90.00
#
_symmetry.space_group_name_H-M   'P 1'
#
loop_
_entity.id
_entity.type
_entity.pdbx_description
1 polymer ?
#
loop_
_entity_poly.entity_id
_entity_poly.type
_entity_poly.pdbx_seq_one_letter_code
_entity_poly.pdbx_strand_id
1 'polypeptide(L)'
;YLPDENILFNSTRSGSAVDCWFTEVSNMYLCDREGRYMRQVGFDQVHTTTPTLLDDGRVVYTRWDYNDRGQVWAQPLFQMNPDGTGQAEYYGMNSWFPTTVAHTRQIPGTRKVMTVFMGHHNPQHGKLGIIDPEAGRDENEGVMFVAPVRKPEAERIDSYGQFTDQFQHPFPLNETEFLISYTPLGYHIGHPMEFGIYWMNANGERELLVSDSKISCNQPILLAPRKRPFHRSCTVDYTKNEGVYYMQNIYEGNGLKGVAPGTIKQLRIVEIQFRAAGVGEVNGNDEGGGALASSPVGVGNAAWDVKRVIGV
;
A
#
# COMPACT_ATOMS: atom_id res chain seq x y z
N TYR A 1 15.53 1.31 7.95
CA TYR A 1 16.10 2.23 8.95
C TYR A 1 15.60 3.64 8.69
N LEU A 2 15.27 4.35 9.79
CA LEU A 2 14.98 5.77 9.80
C LEU A 2 16.27 6.59 10.00
N PRO A 3 16.24 7.92 9.76
CA PRO A 3 17.42 8.77 9.94
C PRO A 3 17.96 8.84 11.37
N ASP A 4 17.14 8.52 12.37
CA ASP A 4 17.51 8.44 13.79
C ASP A 4 17.95 7.04 14.23
N GLU A 5 18.23 6.15 13.26
CA GLU A 5 18.63 4.77 13.44
C GLU A 5 17.54 3.83 14.00
N ASN A 6 16.33 4.33 14.23
CA ASN A 6 15.19 3.49 14.53
C ASN A 6 14.81 2.60 13.33
N ILE A 7 14.10 1.52 13.61
CA ILE A 7 13.62 0.56 12.61
C ILE A 7 12.11 0.64 12.53
N LEU A 8 11.59 1.01 11.37
CA LEU A 8 10.17 0.88 11.03
C LEU A 8 9.97 -0.45 10.28
N PHE A 9 9.00 -1.24 10.71
CA PHE A 9 8.76 -2.57 10.12
C PHE A 9 7.30 -2.99 10.23
N ASN A 10 6.91 -3.96 9.44
CA ASN A 10 5.59 -4.58 9.49
C ASN A 10 5.59 -5.80 10.41
N SER A 11 4.47 -6.01 11.11
CA SER A 11 4.30 -7.17 12.00
C SER A 11 2.83 -7.52 12.17
N THR A 12 2.53 -8.80 12.31
CA THR A 12 1.20 -9.34 12.58
C THR A 12 0.86 -9.41 14.07
N ARG A 13 1.70 -8.90 14.95
CA ARG A 13 1.51 -8.93 16.40
C ARG A 13 0.30 -8.16 16.93
N SER A 14 -0.42 -7.41 16.08
CA SER A 14 -1.69 -6.78 16.43
C SER A 14 -2.78 -7.76 16.79
N GLY A 15 -2.65 -9.03 16.37
CA GLY A 15 -3.61 -10.08 16.67
C GLY A 15 -4.94 -9.95 15.93
N SER A 16 -4.97 -9.18 14.85
CA SER A 16 -6.15 -9.03 13.98
C SER A 16 -6.01 -9.90 12.73
N ALA A 17 -7.12 -10.30 12.13
CA ALA A 17 -7.17 -11.05 10.88
C ALA A 17 -7.95 -10.29 9.81
N VAL A 18 -7.62 -10.54 8.55
CA VAL A 18 -8.37 -10.04 7.40
C VAL A 18 -9.73 -10.70 7.33
N ASP A 19 -10.78 -9.95 7.03
CA ASP A 19 -12.16 -10.45 7.10
C ASP A 19 -12.50 -11.53 6.08
N CYS A 20 -11.99 -11.42 4.87
CA CYS A 20 -12.31 -12.36 3.79
C CYS A 20 -11.30 -13.52 3.68
N TRP A 21 -10.23 -13.49 4.46
CA TRP A 21 -9.19 -14.50 4.42
C TRP A 21 -8.55 -14.67 5.80
N PHE A 22 -7.93 -15.80 6.06
CA PHE A 22 -7.35 -16.09 7.40
C PHE A 22 -6.05 -15.35 7.70
N THR A 23 -5.53 -14.58 6.77
CA THR A 23 -4.25 -13.90 6.91
C THR A 23 -4.29 -12.93 8.08
N GLU A 24 -3.34 -13.07 9.00
CA GLU A 24 -3.15 -12.11 10.07
C GLU A 24 -2.78 -10.74 9.52
N VAL A 25 -3.40 -9.70 10.05
CA VAL A 25 -3.18 -8.31 9.62
C VAL A 25 -1.78 -7.85 9.97
N SER A 26 -1.07 -7.38 8.97
CA SER A 26 0.22 -6.71 9.11
C SER A 26 0.02 -5.21 9.33
N ASN A 27 0.51 -4.69 10.44
CA ASN A 27 0.54 -3.26 10.76
C ASN A 27 1.98 -2.78 10.99
N MET A 28 2.17 -1.45 11.05
CA MET A 28 3.49 -0.86 11.24
C MET A 28 3.86 -0.67 12.69
N TYR A 29 5.11 -1.00 12.99
CA TYR A 29 5.74 -0.90 14.30
C TYR A 29 7.08 -0.18 14.19
N LEU A 30 7.47 0.44 15.27
CA LEU A 30 8.73 1.14 15.43
C LEU A 30 9.48 0.55 16.62
N CYS A 31 10.80 0.37 16.50
CA CYS A 31 11.70 0.05 17.60
C CYS A 31 13.04 0.75 17.39
N ASP A 32 13.89 0.75 18.44
CA ASP A 32 15.28 1.15 18.27
C ASP A 32 16.08 0.06 17.50
N ARG A 33 17.32 0.37 17.16
CA ARG A 33 18.18 -0.55 16.40
C ARG A 33 18.55 -1.85 17.13
N GLU A 34 18.38 -1.88 18.45
CA GLU A 34 18.55 -3.06 19.31
C GLU A 34 17.23 -3.84 19.50
N GLY A 35 16.13 -3.40 18.87
CA GLY A 35 14.81 -4.04 18.99
C GLY A 35 14.05 -3.71 20.27
N ARG A 36 14.47 -2.68 21.02
CA ARG A 36 13.82 -2.23 22.25
C ARG A 36 12.80 -1.12 21.96
N TYR A 37 12.02 -0.73 22.96
CA TYR A 37 11.01 0.34 22.90
C TYR A 37 10.03 0.16 21.73
N MET A 38 9.67 -1.10 21.49
CA MET A 38 8.78 -1.45 20.40
C MET A 38 7.39 -0.88 20.64
N ARG A 39 6.86 -0.18 19.64
CA ARG A 39 5.49 0.37 19.67
C ARG A 39 4.83 0.28 18.31
N GLN A 40 3.52 0.13 18.32
CA GLN A 40 2.69 0.23 17.12
C GLN A 40 2.55 1.70 16.70
N VAL A 41 2.67 1.96 15.41
CA VAL A 41 2.50 3.29 14.81
C VAL A 41 1.47 3.31 13.68
N GLY A 42 1.08 2.14 13.17
CA GLY A 42 -0.03 1.96 12.23
C GLY A 42 -1.16 1.18 12.89
N PHE A 43 -2.41 1.64 12.72
CA PHE A 43 -3.61 1.07 13.34
C PHE A 43 -4.70 0.82 12.31
N ASP A 44 -4.32 0.44 11.10
CA ASP A 44 -5.24 0.19 10.01
C ASP A 44 -5.98 -1.14 10.20
N GLN A 45 -7.22 -1.19 9.70
CA GLN A 45 -8.09 -2.36 9.84
C GLN A 45 -7.50 -3.60 9.19
N VAL A 46 -6.93 -3.45 8.00
CA VAL A 46 -6.27 -4.51 7.25
C VAL A 46 -4.83 -4.15 6.95
N HIS A 47 -4.18 -4.88 6.05
CA HIS A 47 -2.74 -4.76 5.85
C HIS A 47 -2.25 -3.36 5.52
N THR A 48 -1.16 -2.97 6.19
CA THR A 48 -0.19 -2.01 5.67
C THR A 48 1.05 -2.76 5.25
N THR A 49 1.59 -2.47 4.06
CA THR A 49 2.72 -3.21 3.51
C THR A 49 3.74 -2.28 2.84
N THR A 50 4.93 -2.81 2.61
CA THR A 50 5.99 -2.19 1.81
C THR A 50 6.32 -0.72 2.18
N PRO A 51 6.51 -0.38 3.48
CA PRO A 51 6.84 0.98 3.86
C PRO A 51 8.18 1.42 3.27
N THR A 52 8.21 2.63 2.76
CA THR A 52 9.40 3.26 2.19
C THR A 52 9.56 4.67 2.72
N LEU A 53 10.76 5.01 3.15
CA LEU A 53 11.10 6.35 3.60
C LEU A 53 11.36 7.27 2.40
N LEU A 54 10.70 8.43 2.39
CA LEU A 54 10.92 9.50 1.42
C LEU A 54 12.05 10.43 1.86
N ASP A 55 12.62 11.18 0.93
CA ASP A 55 13.69 12.17 1.18
C ASP A 55 13.28 13.24 2.19
N ASP A 56 12.00 13.58 2.27
CA ASP A 56 11.44 14.53 3.21
C ASP A 56 11.15 13.94 4.60
N GLY A 57 11.49 12.67 4.81
CA GLY A 57 11.36 11.96 6.08
C GLY A 57 9.97 11.39 6.37
N ARG A 58 9.00 11.53 5.46
CA ARG A 58 7.73 10.80 5.56
C ARG A 58 7.90 9.36 5.13
N VAL A 59 7.00 8.51 5.56
CA VAL A 59 6.89 7.12 5.13
C VAL A 59 5.71 7.00 4.18
N VAL A 60 5.93 6.48 2.98
CA VAL A 60 4.87 6.05 2.07
C VAL A 60 4.72 4.54 2.16
N TYR A 61 3.48 4.04 2.11
CA TYR A 61 3.18 2.62 2.27
C TYR A 61 1.89 2.26 1.54
N THR A 62 1.74 1.00 1.19
CA THR A 62 0.49 0.46 0.67
C THR A 62 -0.45 0.18 1.84
N ARG A 63 -1.69 0.66 1.75
CA ARG A 63 -2.74 0.40 2.71
C ARG A 63 -3.90 -0.31 2.04
N TRP A 64 -4.23 -1.48 2.52
CA TRP A 64 -5.42 -2.18 2.08
C TRP A 64 -6.63 -1.69 2.86
N ASP A 65 -7.65 -1.24 2.16
CA ASP A 65 -8.90 -0.79 2.75
C ASP A 65 -10.05 -1.72 2.35
N TYR A 66 -10.74 -2.25 3.36
CA TYR A 66 -12.10 -2.72 3.21
C TYR A 66 -13.05 -1.56 3.48
N ASN A 67 -13.74 -1.11 2.46
CA ASN A 67 -14.69 -0.02 2.54
C ASN A 67 -15.96 -0.34 1.74
N ASP A 68 -16.97 0.51 1.83
CA ASP A 68 -18.28 0.33 1.18
C ASP A 68 -18.26 0.59 -0.34
N ARG A 69 -17.12 0.61 -0.97
CA ARG A 69 -16.94 0.90 -2.41
C ARG A 69 -17.17 -0.32 -3.31
N GLY A 70 -17.88 -1.30 -2.87
CA GLY A 70 -18.31 -2.48 -3.63
C GLY A 70 -17.25 -3.11 -4.51
N GLN A 71 -16.60 -4.18 -4.07
CA GLN A 71 -15.67 -5.03 -4.81
C GLN A 71 -14.40 -4.35 -5.38
N VAL A 72 -14.06 -3.14 -4.96
CA VAL A 72 -12.80 -2.51 -5.38
C VAL A 72 -11.65 -2.97 -4.51
N TRP A 73 -11.87 -3.12 -3.21
CA TRP A 73 -10.86 -3.54 -2.21
C TRP A 73 -9.51 -2.87 -2.44
N ALA A 74 -9.56 -1.54 -2.58
CA ALA A 74 -8.42 -0.75 -2.99
C ALA A 74 -7.22 -0.94 -2.05
N GLN A 75 -6.04 -0.98 -2.63
CA GLN A 75 -4.76 -0.96 -1.93
C GLN A 75 -3.94 0.25 -2.41
N PRO A 76 -4.39 1.47 -2.06
CA PRO A 76 -3.74 2.71 -2.44
C PRO A 76 -2.46 2.97 -1.66
N LEU A 77 -1.78 4.05 -2.02
CA LEU A 77 -0.65 4.58 -1.25
C LEU A 77 -1.10 5.62 -0.23
N PHE A 78 -0.70 5.41 0.99
CA PHE A 78 -0.78 6.36 2.09
C PHE A 78 0.60 6.85 2.51
N GLN A 79 0.61 7.93 3.25
CA GLN A 79 1.81 8.51 3.84
C GLN A 79 1.56 8.88 5.29
N MET A 80 2.62 8.89 6.09
CA MET A 80 2.59 9.34 7.47
C MET A 80 3.97 9.81 7.94
N ASN A 81 4.03 10.48 9.05
CA ASN A 81 5.28 10.67 9.78
C ASN A 81 5.75 9.34 10.41
N PRO A 82 7.04 9.13 10.66
CA PRO A 82 7.54 7.90 11.27
C PRO A 82 6.94 7.57 12.64
N ASP A 83 6.40 8.57 13.34
CA ASP A 83 5.73 8.41 14.64
C ASP A 83 4.25 7.99 14.53
N GLY A 84 3.72 7.81 13.31
CA GLY A 84 2.33 7.44 13.02
C GLY A 84 1.38 8.63 12.85
N THR A 85 1.83 9.86 13.06
CA THR A 85 1.01 11.06 12.88
C THR A 85 0.94 11.50 11.41
N GLY A 86 0.01 12.40 11.11
CA GLY A 86 -0.12 13.00 9.77
C GLY A 86 -0.49 11.99 8.69
N GLN A 87 -1.24 10.95 9.03
CA GLN A 87 -1.75 9.97 8.07
C GLN A 87 -2.61 10.66 7.02
N ALA A 88 -2.27 10.48 5.77
CA ALA A 88 -2.99 11.05 4.64
C ALA A 88 -2.80 10.19 3.39
N GLU A 89 -3.72 10.33 2.46
CA GLU A 89 -3.55 9.77 1.12
C GLU A 89 -2.26 10.30 0.46
N TYR A 90 -1.57 9.40 -0.20
CA TYR A 90 -0.53 9.75 -1.14
C TYR A 90 -1.06 9.65 -2.58
N TYR A 91 -1.71 8.51 -2.92
CA TYR A 91 -2.31 8.28 -4.23
C TYR A 91 -3.33 7.14 -4.17
N GLY A 92 -4.49 7.30 -4.83
CA GLY A 92 -5.36 6.22 -5.26
C GLY A 92 -6.49 5.86 -4.30
N MET A 93 -6.71 6.63 -3.22
CA MET A 93 -7.79 6.34 -2.25
C MET A 93 -9.19 6.33 -2.89
N ASN A 94 -9.42 7.18 -3.88
CA ASN A 94 -10.69 7.28 -4.59
C ASN A 94 -10.67 6.62 -5.99
N SER A 95 -9.60 5.92 -6.33
CA SER A 95 -9.46 5.30 -7.65
C SER A 95 -10.22 3.99 -7.76
N TRP A 96 -10.83 3.77 -8.92
CA TRP A 96 -11.28 2.46 -9.38
C TRP A 96 -10.17 1.72 -10.12
N PHE A 97 -9.26 2.45 -10.74
CA PHE A 97 -8.11 1.95 -11.45
C PHE A 97 -6.96 2.97 -11.37
N PRO A 98 -5.74 2.53 -11.06
CA PRO A 98 -5.34 1.17 -10.63
C PRO A 98 -5.80 0.86 -9.21
N THR A 99 -6.07 -0.42 -8.89
CA THR A 99 -6.63 -0.82 -7.59
C THR A 99 -5.57 -1.13 -6.54
N THR A 100 -4.44 -1.68 -6.93
CA THR A 100 -3.35 -2.05 -6.01
C THR A 100 -2.04 -1.42 -6.47
N VAL A 101 -1.39 -0.77 -5.54
CA VAL A 101 -0.10 -0.08 -5.73
C VAL A 101 0.89 -0.60 -4.70
N ALA A 102 1.96 -1.25 -5.14
CA ALA A 102 2.90 -1.93 -4.25
C ALA A 102 4.37 -1.71 -4.64
N HIS A 103 5.28 -2.08 -3.73
CA HIS A 103 6.73 -2.03 -3.93
C HIS A 103 7.25 -0.62 -4.28
N THR A 104 6.64 0.38 -3.72
CA THR A 104 6.91 1.79 -4.03
C THR A 104 8.31 2.24 -3.58
N ARG A 105 8.99 2.99 -4.42
CA ARG A 105 10.28 3.64 -4.13
C ARG A 105 10.30 5.05 -4.68
N GLN A 106 10.81 5.99 -3.92
CA GLN A 106 11.00 7.36 -4.41
C GLN A 106 12.08 7.42 -5.49
N ILE A 107 11.81 8.19 -6.53
CA ILE A 107 12.82 8.54 -7.54
C ILE A 107 13.71 9.62 -6.96
N PRO A 108 15.04 9.39 -6.90
CA PRO A 108 15.97 10.31 -6.24
C PRO A 108 15.84 11.75 -6.71
N GLY A 109 15.79 12.69 -5.77
CA GLY A 109 15.74 14.13 -6.05
C GLY A 109 14.41 14.67 -6.58
N THR A 110 13.36 13.84 -6.59
CA THR A 110 12.01 14.21 -7.05
C THR A 110 10.96 13.95 -5.97
N ARG A 111 9.71 14.36 -6.22
CA ARG A 111 8.54 13.92 -5.43
C ARG A 111 7.83 12.71 -6.03
N LYS A 112 8.29 12.24 -7.18
CA LYS A 112 7.73 11.08 -7.87
C LYS A 112 8.16 9.78 -7.21
N VAL A 113 7.32 8.78 -7.36
CA VAL A 113 7.62 7.42 -6.93
C VAL A 113 7.48 6.46 -8.09
N MET A 114 8.35 5.46 -8.13
CA MET A 114 8.22 4.30 -9.02
C MET A 114 7.58 3.17 -8.26
N THR A 115 6.63 2.47 -8.86
CA THR A 115 5.79 1.50 -8.19
C THR A 115 5.28 0.43 -9.15
N VAL A 116 4.74 -0.64 -8.59
CA VAL A 116 4.10 -1.73 -9.34
C VAL A 116 2.59 -1.63 -9.17
N PHE A 117 1.88 -1.67 -10.29
CA PHE A 117 0.42 -1.66 -10.36
C PHE A 117 -0.12 -3.03 -10.71
N MET A 118 -1.11 -3.48 -9.97
CA MET A 118 -1.72 -4.79 -10.15
C MET A 118 -3.19 -4.79 -9.74
N GLY A 119 -3.92 -5.84 -10.09
CA GLY A 119 -5.26 -6.11 -9.58
C GLY A 119 -5.23 -6.61 -8.14
N HIS A 120 -6.37 -6.52 -7.45
CA HIS A 120 -6.50 -6.93 -6.04
C HIS A 120 -6.12 -8.40 -5.81
N HIS A 121 -6.55 -9.31 -6.67
CA HIS A 121 -6.30 -10.74 -6.55
C HIS A 121 -5.05 -11.21 -7.30
N ASN A 122 -4.12 -10.33 -7.57
CA ASN A 122 -2.84 -10.71 -8.17
C ASN A 122 -1.81 -11.09 -7.11
N PRO A 123 -0.92 -12.04 -7.40
CA PRO A 123 0.36 -12.10 -6.72
C PRO A 123 1.08 -10.76 -6.81
N GLN A 124 1.96 -10.47 -5.86
CA GLN A 124 2.60 -9.16 -5.69
C GLN A 124 3.58 -8.80 -6.84
N HIS A 125 3.09 -8.80 -8.07
CA HIS A 125 3.78 -8.38 -9.29
C HIS A 125 2.77 -7.82 -10.30
N GLY A 126 3.22 -7.04 -11.26
CA GLY A 126 2.34 -6.40 -12.23
C GLY A 126 3.07 -5.45 -13.17
N LYS A 127 2.42 -4.36 -13.53
CA LYS A 127 2.94 -3.33 -14.43
C LYS A 127 3.77 -2.31 -13.68
N LEU A 128 4.87 -1.87 -14.29
CA LEU A 128 5.72 -0.84 -13.71
C LEU A 128 5.21 0.54 -14.12
N GLY A 129 5.21 1.48 -13.18
CA GLY A 129 4.87 2.87 -13.48
C GLY A 129 5.43 3.87 -12.49
N ILE A 130 5.22 5.12 -12.84
CA ILE A 130 5.61 6.29 -12.04
C ILE A 130 4.35 7.03 -11.64
N ILE A 131 4.27 7.42 -10.38
CA ILE A 131 3.27 8.34 -9.86
C ILE A 131 3.93 9.69 -9.62
N ASP A 132 3.33 10.72 -10.18
CA ASP A 132 3.61 12.12 -9.89
C ASP A 132 2.42 12.71 -9.10
N PRO A 133 2.51 12.82 -7.77
CA PRO A 133 1.39 13.29 -6.97
C PRO A 133 1.05 14.78 -7.18
N GLU A 134 1.91 15.52 -7.88
CA GLU A 134 1.64 16.93 -8.26
C GLU A 134 0.78 17.03 -9.53
N ALA A 135 0.79 15.98 -10.37
CA ALA A 135 -0.01 15.91 -11.58
C ALA A 135 -1.42 15.31 -11.37
N GLY A 136 -1.62 14.64 -10.24
CA GLY A 136 -2.90 14.05 -9.84
C GLY A 136 -2.72 12.93 -8.81
N ARG A 137 -3.83 12.56 -8.14
CA ARG A 137 -3.78 11.57 -7.05
C ARG A 137 -4.77 10.43 -7.19
N ASP A 138 -5.64 10.49 -8.17
CA ASP A 138 -6.68 9.48 -8.38
C ASP A 138 -6.75 9.05 -9.83
N GLU A 139 -7.25 7.85 -10.06
CA GLU A 139 -7.44 7.25 -11.37
C GLU A 139 -6.12 7.25 -12.17
N ASN A 140 -6.17 7.65 -13.42
CA ASN A 140 -5.00 7.75 -14.29
C ASN A 140 -4.29 9.11 -14.21
N GLU A 141 -4.74 10.01 -13.34
CA GLU A 141 -4.08 11.30 -13.15
C GLU A 141 -2.77 11.11 -12.40
N GLY A 142 -1.73 11.75 -12.90
CA GLY A 142 -0.38 11.62 -12.32
C GLY A 142 0.30 10.27 -12.51
N VAL A 143 -0.31 9.32 -13.24
CA VAL A 143 0.26 7.99 -13.49
C VAL A 143 0.76 7.86 -14.93
N MET A 144 1.94 7.26 -15.04
CA MET A 144 2.51 6.85 -16.32
C MET A 144 3.11 5.46 -16.17
N PHE A 145 2.72 4.51 -17.02
CA PHE A 145 3.42 3.24 -17.14
C PHE A 145 4.75 3.44 -17.87
N VAL A 146 5.73 2.69 -17.48
CA VAL A 146 7.06 2.70 -18.09
C VAL A 146 7.47 1.28 -18.50
N ALA A 147 8.49 1.24 -19.34
CA ALA A 147 9.01 0.01 -19.91
C ALA A 147 7.99 -0.78 -20.78
N PRO A 148 7.39 -0.17 -21.79
CA PRO A 148 7.64 1.19 -22.31
C PRO A 148 6.75 2.29 -21.73
N VAL A 149 7.14 3.53 -21.97
CA VAL A 149 6.34 4.72 -21.59
C VAL A 149 4.99 4.73 -22.30
N ARG A 150 3.91 4.74 -21.52
CA ARG A 150 2.53 4.86 -22.02
C ARG A 150 1.60 5.36 -20.94
N LYS A 151 0.45 5.90 -21.33
CA LYS A 151 -0.63 6.17 -20.37
C LYS A 151 -1.29 4.85 -19.97
N PRO A 152 -1.65 4.67 -18.70
CA PRO A 152 -2.44 3.53 -18.28
C PRO A 152 -3.84 3.59 -18.90
N GLU A 153 -4.33 2.43 -19.32
CA GLU A 153 -5.72 2.23 -19.72
C GLU A 153 -6.37 1.33 -18.66
N ALA A 154 -7.63 1.60 -18.35
CA ALA A 154 -8.37 0.80 -17.37
C ALA A 154 -8.48 -0.65 -17.85
N GLU A 155 -8.09 -1.57 -17.01
CA GLU A 155 -8.17 -3.01 -17.24
C GLU A 155 -9.12 -3.63 -16.20
N ARG A 156 -9.24 -4.94 -16.22
CA ARG A 156 -10.03 -5.67 -15.24
C ARG A 156 -9.52 -5.42 -13.81
N ILE A 157 -10.40 -5.00 -12.91
CA ILE A 157 -10.07 -4.56 -11.56
C ILE A 157 -9.32 -5.64 -10.75
N ASP A 158 -9.80 -6.89 -10.79
CA ASP A 158 -9.26 -7.93 -9.93
C ASP A 158 -7.97 -8.56 -10.42
N SER A 159 -7.70 -8.49 -11.71
CA SER A 159 -6.66 -9.32 -12.33
C SER A 159 -5.84 -8.63 -13.41
N TYR A 160 -5.88 -7.32 -13.48
CA TYR A 160 -5.01 -6.63 -14.44
C TYR A 160 -3.53 -6.79 -14.07
N GLY A 161 -2.66 -6.67 -15.06
CA GLY A 161 -1.22 -6.80 -14.85
C GLY A 161 -0.68 -8.22 -14.77
N GLN A 162 -1.53 -9.26 -14.92
CA GLN A 162 -1.08 -10.66 -14.86
C GLN A 162 -0.42 -11.17 -16.14
N PHE A 163 -0.67 -10.53 -17.26
CA PHE A 163 -0.19 -10.99 -18.56
C PHE A 163 1.04 -10.22 -19.02
N THR A 164 1.85 -10.86 -19.84
CA THR A 164 3.08 -10.31 -20.41
C THR A 164 4.14 -9.99 -19.34
N ASP A 165 4.91 -8.94 -19.52
CA ASP A 165 5.98 -8.50 -18.64
C ASP A 165 5.52 -8.29 -17.21
N GLN A 166 6.23 -8.87 -16.25
CA GLN A 166 5.95 -8.75 -14.83
C GLN A 166 7.12 -8.10 -14.09
N PHE A 167 6.78 -7.18 -13.22
CA PHE A 167 7.73 -6.36 -12.46
C PHE A 167 7.49 -6.50 -10.96
N GLN A 168 8.58 -6.46 -10.19
CA GLN A 168 8.58 -6.38 -8.72
C GLN A 168 9.72 -5.50 -8.25
N HIS A 169 9.57 -4.89 -7.07
CA HIS A 169 10.66 -4.25 -6.32
C HIS A 169 11.54 -3.31 -7.16
N PRO A 170 10.99 -2.26 -7.76
CA PRO A 170 11.78 -1.28 -8.48
C PRO A 170 12.77 -0.57 -7.56
N PHE A 171 13.96 -0.29 -8.10
CA PHE A 171 14.97 0.54 -7.47
C PHE A 171 15.38 1.63 -8.46
N PRO A 172 14.72 2.79 -8.46
CA PRO A 172 15.03 3.87 -9.38
C PRO A 172 16.41 4.46 -9.11
N LEU A 173 17.20 4.62 -10.16
CA LEU A 173 18.47 5.33 -10.15
C LEU A 173 18.25 6.81 -10.47
N ASN A 174 17.30 7.09 -11.36
CA ASN A 174 16.80 8.41 -11.76
C ASN A 174 15.39 8.24 -12.39
N GLU A 175 14.86 9.27 -13.05
CA GLU A 175 13.52 9.22 -13.68
C GLU A 175 13.43 8.27 -14.89
N THR A 176 14.56 7.90 -15.48
CA THR A 176 14.60 7.11 -16.71
C THR A 176 15.29 5.77 -16.59
N GLU A 177 16.06 5.52 -15.51
CA GLU A 177 16.83 4.30 -15.33
C GLU A 177 16.60 3.71 -13.96
N PHE A 178 16.56 2.38 -13.86
CA PHE A 178 16.26 1.65 -12.64
C PHE A 178 16.79 0.23 -12.66
N LEU A 179 16.97 -0.34 -11.47
CA LEU A 179 17.11 -1.77 -11.26
C LEU A 179 15.73 -2.34 -10.94
N ILE A 180 15.45 -3.56 -11.38
CA ILE A 180 14.14 -4.16 -11.26
C ILE A 180 14.22 -5.68 -11.19
N SER A 181 13.36 -6.30 -10.39
CA SER A 181 13.03 -7.72 -10.55
C SER A 181 12.03 -7.86 -11.69
N TYR A 182 12.37 -8.64 -12.69
CA TYR A 182 11.60 -8.72 -13.94
C TYR A 182 11.54 -10.12 -14.49
N THR A 183 10.40 -10.49 -15.08
CA THR A 183 10.24 -11.65 -15.95
C THR A 183 9.39 -11.29 -17.16
N PRO A 184 9.74 -11.77 -18.36
CA PRO A 184 8.94 -11.56 -19.57
C PRO A 184 7.70 -12.45 -19.64
N LEU A 185 7.59 -13.43 -18.72
CA LEU A 185 6.52 -14.41 -18.69
C LEU A 185 5.38 -13.91 -17.80
N GLY A 186 4.18 -13.88 -18.34
CA GLY A 186 2.97 -13.63 -17.55
C GLY A 186 2.74 -14.71 -16.49
N TYR A 187 1.83 -14.43 -15.57
CA TYR A 187 1.41 -15.40 -14.56
C TYR A 187 0.68 -16.58 -15.20
N HIS A 188 1.18 -17.79 -14.97
CA HIS A 188 0.53 -19.04 -15.34
C HIS A 188 0.37 -19.93 -14.12
N ILE A 189 -0.86 -20.32 -13.81
CA ILE A 189 -1.15 -21.24 -12.69
C ILE A 189 -0.34 -22.54 -12.87
N GLY A 190 0.40 -22.89 -11.82
CA GLY A 190 1.19 -24.13 -11.79
C GLY A 190 2.60 -24.03 -12.39
N HIS A 191 3.00 -22.87 -12.88
CA HIS A 191 4.37 -22.62 -13.30
C HIS A 191 5.04 -21.61 -12.37
N PRO A 192 6.22 -21.92 -11.81
CA PRO A 192 6.97 -20.96 -11.03
C PRO A 192 7.39 -19.79 -11.94
N MET A 193 7.21 -18.59 -11.47
CA MET A 193 7.71 -17.39 -12.13
C MET A 193 9.17 -17.17 -11.71
N GLU A 194 10.05 -17.14 -12.68
CA GLU A 194 11.47 -16.88 -12.45
C GLU A 194 11.78 -15.42 -12.72
N PHE A 195 12.03 -14.67 -11.65
CA PHE A 195 12.46 -13.29 -11.73
C PHE A 195 13.98 -13.19 -11.74
N GLY A 196 14.51 -12.43 -12.69
CA GLY A 196 15.90 -11.98 -12.66
C GLY A 196 16.01 -10.52 -12.26
N ILE A 197 17.19 -10.07 -11.89
CA ILE A 197 17.51 -8.65 -11.70
C ILE A 197 18.01 -8.08 -13.01
N TYR A 198 17.37 -7.00 -13.43
CA TYR A 198 17.71 -6.29 -14.65
C TYR A 198 18.02 -4.82 -14.34
N TRP A 199 18.95 -4.25 -15.10
CA TRP A 199 18.93 -2.83 -15.38
C TRP A 199 17.93 -2.58 -16.51
N MET A 200 17.15 -1.53 -16.36
CA MET A 200 16.19 -1.10 -17.38
C MET A 200 16.13 0.41 -17.48
N ASN A 201 15.69 0.86 -18.65
CA ASN A 201 15.25 2.25 -18.81
C ASN A 201 13.73 2.35 -19.03
N ALA A 202 13.22 3.57 -18.96
CA ALA A 202 11.80 3.85 -19.09
C ALA A 202 11.20 3.41 -20.44
N ASN A 203 11.99 3.28 -21.51
CA ASN A 203 11.55 2.81 -22.83
C ASN A 203 11.48 1.29 -22.92
N GLY A 204 12.01 0.55 -21.93
CA GLY A 204 12.00 -0.90 -21.88
C GLY A 204 13.27 -1.57 -22.42
N GLU A 205 14.30 -0.78 -22.77
CA GLU A 205 15.64 -1.34 -23.00
C GLU A 205 16.14 -1.94 -21.70
N ARG A 206 16.73 -3.13 -21.77
CA ARG A 206 17.05 -3.90 -20.58
C ARG A 206 18.30 -4.76 -20.75
N GLU A 207 19.00 -4.97 -19.64
CA GLU A 207 20.14 -5.86 -19.54
C GLU A 207 19.98 -6.74 -18.29
N LEU A 208 20.13 -8.06 -18.47
CA LEU A 208 20.11 -9.01 -17.37
C LEU A 208 21.41 -8.89 -16.57
N LEU A 209 21.29 -8.61 -15.27
CA LEU A 209 22.42 -8.51 -14.36
C LEU A 209 22.65 -9.81 -13.57
N VAL A 210 21.56 -10.39 -13.05
CA VAL A 210 21.61 -11.60 -12.22
C VAL A 210 20.36 -12.45 -12.46
N SER A 211 20.53 -13.73 -12.59
CA SER A 211 19.49 -14.74 -12.51
C SER A 211 20.01 -16.01 -11.85
N ASP A 212 19.11 -16.79 -11.28
CA ASP A 212 19.42 -18.11 -10.73
C ASP A 212 18.39 -19.11 -11.27
N SER A 213 18.83 -20.33 -11.55
CA SER A 213 17.98 -21.38 -12.15
C SER A 213 17.07 -22.10 -11.12
N LYS A 214 17.19 -21.79 -9.83
CA LYS A 214 16.47 -22.47 -8.75
C LYS A 214 15.61 -21.54 -7.94
N ILE A 215 15.97 -20.25 -7.87
CA ILE A 215 15.28 -19.23 -7.07
C ILE A 215 15.07 -17.95 -7.87
N SER A 216 13.97 -17.27 -7.62
CA SER A 216 13.76 -15.92 -8.13
C SER A 216 14.67 -14.91 -7.44
N CYS A 217 15.29 -14.02 -8.23
CA CYS A 217 16.07 -12.90 -7.74
C CYS A 217 15.17 -11.67 -7.59
N ASN A 218 15.14 -11.06 -6.39
CA ASN A 218 14.29 -9.90 -6.15
C ASN A 218 14.94 -8.87 -5.21
N GLN A 219 14.28 -7.72 -5.03
CA GLN A 219 14.65 -6.63 -4.14
C GLN A 219 16.07 -6.07 -4.42
N PRO A 220 16.40 -5.64 -5.65
CA PRO A 220 17.70 -5.09 -5.95
C PRO A 220 17.97 -3.82 -5.14
N ILE A 221 19.20 -3.70 -4.65
CA ILE A 221 19.66 -2.52 -3.92
C ILE A 221 21.05 -2.16 -4.42
N LEU A 222 21.22 -0.92 -4.88
CA LEU A 222 22.52 -0.40 -5.24
C LEU A 222 23.36 -0.15 -3.98
N LEU A 223 24.52 -0.78 -3.90
CA LEU A 223 25.50 -0.53 -2.84
C LEU A 223 26.32 0.73 -3.18
N ALA A 224 25.79 1.88 -2.83
CA ALA A 224 26.41 3.17 -3.03
C ALA A 224 26.02 4.15 -1.91
N PRO A 225 26.84 5.17 -1.63
CA PRO A 225 26.46 6.24 -0.72
C PRO A 225 25.15 6.90 -1.20
N ARG A 226 24.25 7.14 -0.24
CA ARG A 226 22.99 7.81 -0.49
C ARG A 226 22.82 9.00 0.43
N LYS A 227 22.14 10.02 -0.05
CA LYS A 227 21.73 11.15 0.80
C LYS A 227 20.84 10.63 1.93
N ARG A 228 21.17 11.01 3.16
CA ARG A 228 20.33 10.70 4.32
C ARG A 228 19.03 11.49 4.19
N PRO A 229 17.86 10.85 4.30
CA PRO A 229 16.56 11.55 4.31
C PRO A 229 16.46 12.53 5.48
N PHE A 230 15.52 13.45 5.38
CA PHE A 230 15.25 14.40 6.47
C PHE A 230 14.77 13.65 7.71
N HIS A 231 15.31 14.01 8.86
CA HIS A 231 14.83 13.47 10.14
C HIS A 231 13.58 14.23 10.60
N ARG A 232 12.48 13.49 10.79
CA ARG A 232 11.27 14.01 11.41
C ARG A 232 11.22 13.61 12.87
N SER A 233 11.25 14.60 13.73
CA SER A 233 11.09 14.38 15.18
C SER A 233 9.68 13.89 15.49
N CYS A 234 9.56 13.08 16.56
CA CYS A 234 8.26 12.66 17.07
C CYS A 234 7.45 13.88 17.55
N THR A 235 6.21 13.95 17.12
CA THR A 235 5.27 15.03 17.46
C THR A 235 4.14 14.57 18.39
N VAL A 236 4.15 13.28 18.77
CA VAL A 236 3.13 12.68 19.64
C VAL A 236 3.30 13.20 21.07
N ASP A 237 2.24 13.77 21.62
CA ASP A 237 2.15 14.12 23.03
C ASP A 237 1.48 12.99 23.81
N TYR A 238 2.28 12.12 24.39
CA TYR A 238 1.81 10.94 25.13
C TYR A 238 1.10 11.29 26.46
N THR A 239 1.02 12.55 26.84
CA THR A 239 0.26 13.00 28.02
C THR A 239 -1.21 13.26 27.68
N LYS A 240 -1.56 13.31 26.40
CA LYS A 240 -2.92 13.56 25.91
C LYS A 240 -3.60 12.26 25.47
N ASN A 241 -4.90 12.20 25.72
CA ASN A 241 -5.79 11.11 25.29
C ASN A 241 -6.72 11.55 24.14
N GLU A 242 -6.29 12.54 23.37
CA GLU A 242 -7.06 13.11 22.26
C GLU A 242 -6.22 13.16 20.99
N GLY A 243 -6.90 13.11 19.84
CA GLY A 243 -6.29 13.28 18.54
C GLY A 243 -7.03 14.32 17.72
N VAL A 244 -6.41 14.79 16.65
CA VAL A 244 -6.98 15.78 15.73
C VAL A 244 -7.11 15.18 14.34
N TYR A 245 -8.32 15.19 13.80
CA TYR A 245 -8.57 14.96 12.38
C TYR A 245 -8.68 16.31 11.68
N TYR A 246 -7.96 16.45 10.58
CA TYR A 246 -8.00 17.65 9.77
C TYR A 246 -8.63 17.35 8.40
N MET A 247 -9.63 18.13 8.03
CA MET A 247 -10.27 18.08 6.73
C MET A 247 -10.32 19.49 6.14
N GLN A 248 -9.71 19.69 4.99
CA GLN A 248 -9.61 21.01 4.38
C GLN A 248 -10.96 21.49 3.84
N ASN A 249 -11.68 20.61 3.16
CA ASN A 249 -13.00 20.92 2.60
C ASN A 249 -13.87 19.65 2.56
N ILE A 250 -15.02 19.70 3.23
CA ILE A 250 -15.96 18.55 3.27
C ILE A 250 -16.74 18.35 1.97
N TYR A 251 -16.63 19.25 1.01
CA TYR A 251 -17.30 19.16 -0.29
C TYR A 251 -16.37 18.72 -1.41
N GLU A 252 -15.09 18.49 -1.12
CA GLU A 252 -14.13 17.95 -2.07
C GLU A 252 -14.12 16.42 -2.02
N GLY A 253 -14.12 15.79 -3.18
CA GLY A 253 -14.07 14.35 -3.35
C GLY A 253 -14.96 13.87 -4.49
N ASN A 254 -14.59 12.75 -5.12
CA ASN A 254 -15.28 12.25 -6.31
C ASN A 254 -16.75 11.93 -6.07
N GLY A 255 -17.11 11.41 -4.90
CA GLY A 255 -18.49 11.11 -4.51
C GLY A 255 -19.33 12.33 -4.14
N LEU A 256 -18.74 13.51 -4.05
CA LEU A 256 -19.42 14.74 -3.61
C LEU A 256 -19.67 15.73 -4.75
N LYS A 257 -19.36 15.36 -5.98
CA LYS A 257 -19.56 16.20 -7.16
C LYS A 257 -21.04 16.58 -7.29
N GLY A 258 -21.32 17.88 -7.30
CA GLY A 258 -22.68 18.43 -7.40
C GLY A 258 -23.42 18.59 -6.05
N VAL A 259 -22.80 18.23 -4.94
CA VAL A 259 -23.34 18.50 -3.60
C VAL A 259 -23.11 19.99 -3.27
N ALA A 260 -24.19 20.74 -3.10
CA ALA A 260 -24.11 22.17 -2.83
C ALA A 260 -23.54 22.46 -1.42
N PRO A 261 -22.74 23.52 -1.24
CA PRO A 261 -22.31 23.97 0.09
C PRO A 261 -23.53 24.19 1.02
N GLY A 262 -23.39 23.76 2.29
CA GLY A 262 -24.46 23.82 3.28
C GLY A 262 -25.41 22.59 3.27
N THR A 263 -25.27 21.65 2.33
CA THR A 263 -26.04 20.39 2.32
C THR A 263 -25.61 19.49 3.47
N ILE A 264 -24.30 19.32 3.69
CA ILE A 264 -23.76 18.49 4.78
C ILE A 264 -24.00 19.22 6.12
N LYS A 265 -24.64 18.54 7.06
CA LYS A 265 -25.01 19.10 8.36
C LYS A 265 -24.21 18.52 9.51
N GLN A 266 -23.71 17.32 9.35
CA GLN A 266 -22.99 16.60 10.40
C GLN A 266 -21.90 15.73 9.79
N LEU A 267 -20.82 15.53 10.53
CA LEU A 267 -19.80 14.53 10.29
C LEU A 267 -19.88 13.48 11.40
N ARG A 268 -19.59 12.24 11.04
CA ARG A 268 -19.54 11.15 12.01
C ARG A 268 -18.12 10.59 12.07
N ILE A 269 -17.64 10.37 13.27
CA ILE A 269 -16.45 9.56 13.49
C ILE A 269 -16.93 8.12 13.72
N VAL A 270 -16.45 7.22 12.90
CA VAL A 270 -16.87 5.81 12.89
C VAL A 270 -15.66 4.96 13.24
N GLU A 271 -15.78 4.15 14.28
CA GLU A 271 -14.82 3.12 14.61
C GLU A 271 -15.15 1.86 13.81
N ILE A 272 -14.17 1.34 13.10
CA ILE A 272 -14.26 0.05 12.41
C ILE A 272 -13.88 -1.04 13.41
N GLN A 273 -14.67 -2.11 13.48
CA GLN A 273 -14.37 -3.23 14.37
C GLN A 273 -13.30 -4.12 13.74
N PHE A 274 -12.32 -4.48 14.52
CA PHE A 274 -11.27 -5.40 14.12
C PHE A 274 -11.70 -6.84 14.34
N ARG A 275 -11.28 -7.72 13.45
CA ARG A 275 -11.44 -9.14 13.60
C ARG A 275 -10.23 -9.69 14.36
N ALA A 276 -10.51 -10.50 15.41
CA ALA A 276 -9.45 -11.17 16.16
C ALA A 276 -8.90 -12.38 15.38
N ALA A 277 -7.58 -12.47 15.29
CA ALA A 277 -6.91 -13.65 14.75
C ALA A 277 -7.14 -14.88 15.65
N GLY A 278 -7.30 -16.05 15.06
CA GLY A 278 -7.44 -17.32 15.77
C GLY A 278 -8.80 -17.56 16.44
N VAL A 279 -9.81 -16.74 16.16
CA VAL A 279 -11.15 -16.86 16.76
C VAL A 279 -12.23 -17.01 15.68
N GLY A 280 -13.03 -18.09 15.75
CA GLY A 280 -14.17 -18.35 14.88
C GLY A 280 -13.82 -18.91 13.49
N GLU A 281 -14.85 -19.19 12.70
CA GLU A 281 -14.73 -19.72 11.33
C GLU A 281 -14.68 -18.63 10.28
N VAL A 282 -14.00 -18.91 9.19
CA VAL A 282 -14.04 -18.12 7.96
C VAL A 282 -14.38 -19.05 6.79
N ASN A 283 -15.40 -18.69 6.02
CA ASN A 283 -15.80 -19.43 4.83
C ASN A 283 -16.00 -20.94 5.06
N GLY A 284 -16.49 -21.32 6.24
CA GLY A 284 -16.72 -22.73 6.57
C GLY A 284 -15.49 -23.54 6.92
N ASN A 285 -14.34 -22.91 7.15
CA ASN A 285 -13.13 -23.53 7.65
C ASN A 285 -12.95 -23.20 9.14
N ASP A 286 -12.57 -24.17 9.94
CA ASP A 286 -12.34 -24.04 11.39
C ASP A 286 -11.12 -23.19 11.77
N GLU A 287 -10.47 -22.59 10.80
CA GLU A 287 -9.26 -21.82 11.00
C GLU A 287 -9.58 -20.34 11.26
N GLY A 288 -9.52 -19.99 12.47
CA GLY A 288 -9.43 -18.68 13.07
C GLY A 288 -9.94 -17.44 12.35
N GLY A 289 -11.00 -16.90 12.84
CA GLY A 289 -11.54 -15.58 12.51
C GLY A 289 -12.60 -15.24 13.53
N GLY A 290 -12.89 -14.00 13.80
CA GLY A 290 -13.85 -13.61 14.85
C GLY A 290 -15.27 -14.15 14.61
N ALA A 291 -16.09 -14.09 15.64
CA ALA A 291 -17.49 -14.51 15.63
C ALA A 291 -18.37 -13.88 14.51
N LEU A 292 -17.89 -12.82 13.90
CA LEU A 292 -18.52 -12.15 12.78
C LEU A 292 -18.28 -12.84 11.42
N ALA A 293 -17.44 -13.88 11.40
CA ALA A 293 -17.19 -14.69 10.22
C ALA A 293 -18.37 -15.57 9.82
N SER A 294 -19.28 -15.84 10.70
CA SER A 294 -20.50 -16.61 10.46
C SER A 294 -21.62 -15.77 9.86
N SER A 295 -21.31 -14.96 8.87
CA SER A 295 -22.38 -14.31 8.09
C SER A 295 -23.17 -15.38 7.34
N PRO A 296 -24.50 -15.40 7.45
CA PRO A 296 -25.33 -16.33 6.70
C PRO A 296 -25.29 -16.10 5.18
N VAL A 297 -24.57 -15.12 4.72
CA VAL A 297 -24.40 -14.75 3.29
C VAL A 297 -23.13 -15.33 2.69
N GLY A 298 -22.35 -16.12 3.42
CA GLY A 298 -21.39 -17.07 2.85
C GLY A 298 -20.03 -16.56 2.40
N VAL A 299 -19.69 -15.32 2.54
CA VAL A 299 -18.33 -14.83 2.30
C VAL A 299 -18.04 -13.77 3.31
N GLY A 300 -17.26 -14.03 4.28
CA GLY A 300 -16.76 -13.22 5.38
C GLY A 300 -16.89 -11.68 5.35
N ASN A 301 -17.98 -11.18 4.86
CA ASN A 301 -18.23 -9.77 4.60
C ASN A 301 -18.76 -9.00 5.82
N ALA A 302 -19.02 -9.71 6.91
CA ALA A 302 -19.76 -9.10 8.02
C ALA A 302 -18.92 -8.10 8.83
N ALA A 303 -17.59 -8.22 8.83
CA ALA A 303 -16.81 -7.45 9.79
C ALA A 303 -16.53 -6.01 9.37
N TRP A 304 -16.42 -5.71 8.10
CA TRP A 304 -16.31 -4.29 7.69
C TRP A 304 -17.63 -3.53 7.75
N ASP A 305 -18.75 -4.24 7.85
CA ASP A 305 -20.06 -3.64 8.07
C ASP A 305 -20.31 -3.29 9.54
N VAL A 306 -19.49 -3.86 10.44
CA VAL A 306 -19.62 -3.59 11.88
C VAL A 306 -18.86 -2.32 12.22
N LYS A 307 -19.60 -1.25 12.33
CA LYS A 307 -19.10 0.09 12.63
C LYS A 307 -19.81 0.64 13.87
N ARG A 308 -19.07 1.35 14.69
CA ARG A 308 -19.64 2.08 15.82
C ARG A 308 -19.42 3.57 15.63
N VAL A 309 -20.49 4.35 15.66
CA VAL A 309 -20.38 5.81 15.70
C VAL A 309 -19.91 6.23 17.07
N ILE A 310 -18.74 6.85 17.13
CA ILE A 310 -18.12 7.30 18.38
C ILE A 310 -18.19 8.81 18.56
N GLY A 311 -18.59 9.55 17.53
CA GLY A 311 -18.78 10.99 17.56
C GLY A 311 -19.60 11.49 16.37
N VAL A 312 -20.28 12.62 16.56
CA VAL A 312 -21.07 13.33 15.53
C VAL A 312 -20.78 14.82 15.63
#